data_b051a63ff8acc192a8e358c63fbcf7c4
#
_entry.id   b051a63ff8acc192a8e358c63fbcf7c4
#
_cell.length_a   1.000
_cell.length_b   1.000
_cell.length_c   1.000
_cell.angle_alpha   90.00
_cell.angle_beta   90.00
_cell.angle_gamma   90.00
#
_symmetry.space_group_name_H-M   'P 1'
#
loop_
_entity.id
_entity.type
_entity.pdbx_description
1 polymer ?
#
loop_
_entity_poly.entity_id
_entity_poly.type
_entity_poly.pdbx_seq_one_letter_code
_entity_poly.pdbx_strand_id
1 'polypeptide(L)'
;MERSAIFPGSFDPFTRGHAALVDEALNLFDRVIIGIGNNTSKQGLLTVVNRKRLIDDLYAGNARVEARIYTGLTGEFAEEMGACAIIRGVRNTTDFEYERTMEATNHRIYCLL
;
A
#
# COMPACT_ATOMS: atom_id res chain seq x y z
N MET A 1 -3.80 -21.28 -3.37
CA MET A 1 -2.65 -20.42 -3.05
C MET A 1 -3.13 -19.00 -2.79
N GLU A 2 -2.73 -18.42 -1.68
CA GLU A 2 -3.12 -17.08 -1.32
C GLU A 2 -2.35 -16.04 -2.15
N ARG A 3 -3.07 -15.10 -2.72
CA ARG A 3 -2.48 -14.00 -3.48
C ARG A 3 -2.52 -12.74 -2.62
N SER A 4 -1.36 -12.18 -2.34
CA SER A 4 -1.23 -10.99 -1.50
C SER A 4 -0.69 -9.82 -2.31
N ALA A 5 -1.17 -8.63 -1.98
CA ALA A 5 -0.64 -7.39 -2.54
C ALA A 5 -0.21 -6.47 -1.41
N ILE A 6 0.81 -5.66 -1.65
CA ILE A 6 1.16 -4.62 -0.70
C ILE A 6 0.67 -3.27 -1.20
N PHE A 7 0.30 -2.42 -0.28
CA PHE A 7 -0.10 -1.05 -0.56
C PHE A 7 0.82 -0.12 0.23
N PRO A 8 1.91 0.33 -0.39
CA PRO A 8 2.89 1.16 0.32
C PRO A 8 2.52 2.63 0.31
N GLY A 9 2.87 3.32 1.37
CA GLY A 9 2.65 4.75 1.45
C GLY A 9 3.02 5.29 2.82
N SER A 10 2.89 6.59 2.99
CA SER A 10 3.11 7.23 4.29
C SER A 10 1.86 7.18 5.15
N PHE A 11 0.69 7.29 4.51
CA PHE A 11 -0.62 7.23 5.18
C PHE A 11 -0.74 8.20 6.36
N ASP A 12 -0.46 9.44 6.10
CA ASP A 12 -0.42 10.48 7.12
C ASP A 12 -1.40 11.62 6.77
N PRO A 13 -2.71 11.39 6.92
CA PRO A 13 -3.38 10.17 7.41
C PRO A 13 -3.82 9.22 6.31
N PHE A 14 -4.35 8.08 6.72
CA PHE A 14 -5.03 7.14 5.82
C PHE A 14 -6.40 7.71 5.47
N THR A 15 -6.69 7.89 4.19
CA THR A 15 -7.88 8.59 3.72
C THR A 15 -8.92 7.66 3.11
N ARG A 16 -10.09 8.24 2.76
CA ARG A 16 -11.13 7.49 2.05
C ARG A 16 -10.65 7.00 0.69
N GLY A 17 -9.78 7.78 0.04
CA GLY A 17 -9.18 7.35 -1.23
C GLY A 17 -8.32 6.12 -1.06
N HIS A 18 -7.56 6.06 0.02
CA HIS A 18 -6.77 4.87 0.34
C HIS A 18 -7.68 3.68 0.60
N ALA A 19 -8.75 3.88 1.36
CA ALA A 19 -9.69 2.80 1.66
C ALA A 19 -10.36 2.26 0.39
N ALA A 20 -10.69 3.14 -0.55
CA ALA A 20 -11.28 2.73 -1.82
C ALA A 20 -10.34 1.83 -2.60
N LEU A 21 -9.03 2.13 -2.60
CA LEU A 21 -8.04 1.30 -3.27
C LEU A 21 -7.90 -0.07 -2.61
N VAL A 22 -7.97 -0.11 -1.28
CA VAL A 22 -7.94 -1.38 -0.57
C VAL A 22 -9.15 -2.23 -0.96
N ASP A 23 -10.34 -1.62 -1.04
CA ASP A 23 -11.54 -2.34 -1.43
C ASP A 23 -11.42 -2.90 -2.85
N GLU A 24 -10.91 -2.12 -3.79
CA GLU A 24 -10.66 -2.60 -5.15
C GLU A 24 -9.69 -3.77 -5.14
N ALA A 25 -8.61 -3.65 -4.39
CA ALA A 25 -7.59 -4.70 -4.32
C ALA A 25 -8.13 -5.99 -3.73
N LEU A 26 -9.04 -5.91 -2.77
CA LEU A 26 -9.63 -7.10 -2.16
C LEU A 26 -10.50 -7.89 -3.14
N ASN A 27 -10.90 -7.29 -4.24
CA ASN A 27 -11.59 -8.01 -5.31
C ASN A 27 -10.63 -8.82 -6.17
N LEU A 28 -9.34 -8.47 -6.16
CA LEU A 28 -8.32 -9.09 -7.00
C LEU A 28 -7.38 -10.00 -6.22
N PHE A 29 -7.19 -9.72 -4.94
CA PHE A 29 -6.23 -10.42 -4.09
C PHE A 29 -6.92 -10.93 -2.84
N ASP A 30 -6.39 -12.00 -2.30
CA ASP A 30 -6.91 -12.60 -1.08
C ASP A 30 -6.56 -11.77 0.15
N ARG A 31 -5.46 -11.05 0.07
CA ARG A 31 -4.95 -10.29 1.20
C ARG A 31 -4.27 -9.00 0.73
N VAL A 32 -4.47 -7.94 1.51
CA VAL A 32 -3.80 -6.66 1.28
C VAL A 32 -2.99 -6.29 2.52
N ILE A 33 -1.71 -6.01 2.31
CA ILE A 33 -0.82 -5.58 3.37
C ILE A 33 -0.54 -4.10 3.16
N ILE A 34 -1.00 -3.28 4.09
CA ILE A 34 -0.78 -1.83 4.03
C ILE A 34 0.59 -1.56 4.65
N GLY A 35 1.55 -1.19 3.80
CA GLY A 35 2.91 -0.94 4.23
C GLY A 35 3.16 0.52 4.54
N ILE A 36 3.37 0.85 5.81
CA ILE A 36 3.62 2.22 6.23
C ILE A 36 5.12 2.46 6.20
N GLY A 37 5.56 3.30 5.27
CA GLY A 37 6.96 3.62 5.15
C GLY A 37 7.42 4.49 6.33
N ASN A 38 8.46 4.03 7.01
CA ASN A 38 9.03 4.79 8.11
C ASN A 38 10.24 5.57 7.60
N ASN A 39 9.99 6.79 7.15
CA ASN A 39 11.04 7.67 6.67
C ASN A 39 11.43 8.65 7.77
N THR A 40 12.55 8.37 8.41
CA THR A 40 13.01 9.16 9.55
C THR A 40 13.44 10.57 9.19
N SER A 41 13.64 10.86 7.91
CA SER A 41 14.03 12.20 7.47
C SER A 41 12.86 13.17 7.37
N LYS A 42 11.63 12.68 7.45
CA LYS A 42 10.42 13.51 7.37
C LYS A 42 9.63 13.43 8.65
N GLN A 43 9.13 14.60 9.08
CA GLN A 43 8.18 14.64 10.18
C GLN A 43 6.80 14.80 9.59
N GLY A 44 5.92 13.85 9.86
CA GLY A 44 4.53 13.91 9.42
C GLY A 44 3.63 14.45 10.51
N LEU A 45 2.34 14.54 10.21
CA LEU A 45 1.34 14.96 11.18
C LEU A 45 1.17 13.96 12.31
N LEU A 46 1.36 12.68 11.99
CA LEU A 46 1.19 11.58 12.95
C LEU A 46 2.47 10.78 13.02
N THR A 47 2.75 10.22 14.19
CA THR A 47 3.85 9.26 14.32
C THR A 47 3.50 8.00 13.53
N VAL A 48 4.52 7.26 13.13
CA VAL A 48 4.31 6.02 12.38
C VAL A 48 3.48 5.02 13.19
N VAL A 49 3.69 4.98 14.51
CA VAL A 49 2.93 4.10 15.39
C VAL A 49 1.45 4.48 15.42
N ASN A 50 1.15 5.77 15.49
CA ASN A 50 -0.24 6.24 15.50
C ASN A 50 -0.91 6.00 14.15
N ARG A 51 -0.18 6.16 13.05
CA ARG A 51 -0.70 5.86 11.72
C ARG A 51 -1.10 4.39 11.60
N LYS A 52 -0.23 3.51 12.10
CA LYS A 52 -0.54 2.08 12.10
C LYS A 52 -1.76 1.78 12.96
N ARG A 53 -1.84 2.40 14.13
CA ARG A 53 -2.97 2.19 15.05
C ARG A 53 -4.30 2.57 14.40
N LEU A 54 -4.35 3.70 13.70
CA LEU A 54 -5.57 4.13 13.03
C LEU A 54 -6.00 3.15 11.95
N ILE A 55 -5.05 2.62 11.20
CA ILE A 55 -5.35 1.62 10.17
C ILE A 55 -5.80 0.31 10.81
N ASP A 56 -5.11 -0.13 11.85
CA ASP A 56 -5.48 -1.34 12.58
C ASP A 56 -6.91 -1.25 13.12
N ASP A 57 -7.26 -0.10 13.68
CA ASP A 57 -8.61 0.11 14.21
C ASP A 57 -9.66 0.08 13.10
N LEU A 58 -9.35 0.69 11.97
CA LEU A 58 -10.27 0.73 10.83
C LEU A 58 -10.57 -0.66 10.29
N TYR A 59 -9.56 -1.54 10.26
CA TYR A 59 -9.70 -2.88 9.70
C TYR A 59 -9.71 -3.98 10.75
N ALA A 60 -10.06 -3.65 12.00
CA ALA A 60 -10.02 -4.60 13.10
C ALA A 60 -10.87 -5.86 12.84
N GLY A 61 -11.96 -5.72 12.10
CA GLY A 61 -12.84 -6.85 11.79
C GLY A 61 -12.53 -7.57 10.48
N ASN A 62 -11.43 -7.18 9.80
CA ASN A 62 -11.13 -7.73 8.48
C ASN A 62 -9.79 -8.45 8.48
N ALA A 63 -9.84 -9.79 8.53
CA ALA A 63 -8.63 -10.61 8.57
C ALA A 63 -7.82 -10.58 7.26
N ARG A 64 -8.40 -10.04 6.19
CA ARG A 64 -7.72 -9.96 4.89
C ARG A 64 -6.88 -8.70 4.74
N VAL A 65 -6.94 -7.78 5.69
CA VAL A 65 -6.16 -6.54 5.66
C VAL A 65 -5.26 -6.47 6.88
N GLU A 66 -4.00 -6.16 6.63
CA GLU A 66 -2.99 -6.10 7.68
C GLU A 66 -2.14 -4.86 7.46
N ALA A 67 -1.79 -4.14 8.53
CA ALA A 67 -0.89 -2.99 8.45
C ALA A 67 0.47 -3.39 9.01
N ARG A 68 1.52 -2.95 8.33
CA ARG A 68 2.90 -3.18 8.77
C ARG A 68 3.74 -1.94 8.55
N ILE A 69 4.66 -1.70 9.46
CA ILE A 69 5.64 -0.62 9.33
C ILE A 69 6.90 -1.23 8.73
N TYR A 70 7.47 -0.56 7.74
CA TYR A 70 8.71 -1.05 7.13
C TYR A 70 9.67 0.11 6.89
N THR A 71 10.96 -0.24 6.77
CA THR A 71 12.01 0.70 6.38
C THR A 71 12.73 0.10 5.17
N GLY A 72 13.45 0.94 4.43
CA GLY A 72 14.20 0.48 3.28
C GLY A 72 13.36 0.45 2.02
N LEU A 73 13.74 -0.42 1.10
CA LEU A 73 13.13 -0.47 -0.23
C LEU A 73 11.79 -1.19 -0.22
N THR A 74 10.83 -0.60 -0.92
CA THR A 74 9.49 -1.18 -1.04
C THR A 74 9.53 -2.56 -1.69
N GLY A 75 10.38 -2.74 -2.71
CA GLY A 75 10.51 -4.03 -3.37
C GLY A 75 10.99 -5.13 -2.45
N GLU A 76 11.93 -4.81 -1.56
CA GLU A 76 12.42 -5.77 -0.59
C GLU A 76 11.34 -6.15 0.41
N PHE A 77 10.57 -5.16 0.85
CA PHE A 77 9.45 -5.39 1.75
C PHE A 77 8.41 -6.30 1.09
N ALA A 78 8.11 -6.05 -0.19
CA ALA A 78 7.16 -6.87 -0.93
C ALA A 78 7.61 -8.33 -1.00
N GLU A 79 8.89 -8.56 -1.28
CA GLU A 79 9.45 -9.91 -1.31
C GLU A 79 9.36 -10.59 0.04
N GLU A 80 9.71 -9.87 1.09
CA GLU A 80 9.64 -10.36 2.47
C GLU A 80 8.23 -10.83 2.83
N MET A 81 7.24 -10.09 2.39
CA MET A 81 5.85 -10.38 2.68
C MET A 81 5.24 -11.42 1.73
N GLY A 82 5.98 -11.84 0.73
CA GLY A 82 5.48 -12.78 -0.26
C GLY A 82 4.40 -12.20 -1.15
N ALA A 83 4.42 -10.89 -1.36
CA ALA A 83 3.42 -10.23 -2.17
C ALA A 83 3.67 -10.44 -3.66
N CYS A 84 2.61 -10.59 -4.43
CA CYS A 84 2.71 -10.73 -5.88
C CYS A 84 2.45 -9.43 -6.62
N ALA A 85 2.03 -8.37 -5.93
CA ALA A 85 1.73 -7.09 -6.56
C ALA A 85 1.93 -5.93 -5.61
N ILE A 86 2.13 -4.75 -6.20
CA ILE A 86 2.20 -3.48 -5.48
C ILE A 86 1.04 -2.62 -5.96
N ILE A 87 0.24 -2.11 -5.03
CA ILE A 87 -0.88 -1.25 -5.32
C ILE A 87 -0.41 0.20 -5.34
N ARG A 88 -0.75 0.91 -6.41
CA ARG A 88 -0.41 2.32 -6.54
C ARG A 88 -1.65 3.09 -6.96
N GLY A 89 -1.91 4.21 -6.30
CA GLY A 89 -3.01 5.07 -6.65
C GLY A 89 -2.59 6.11 -7.68
N VAL A 90 -3.36 6.25 -8.73
CA VAL A 90 -3.14 7.28 -9.73
C VAL A 90 -4.13 8.43 -9.44
N ARG A 91 -3.61 9.59 -9.04
CA ARG A 91 -4.43 10.71 -8.60
C ARG A 91 -4.79 11.69 -9.71
N ASN A 92 -3.93 11.80 -10.70
CA ASN A 92 -4.15 12.72 -11.80
C ASN A 92 -3.41 12.24 -13.05
N THR A 93 -3.60 12.94 -14.17
CA THR A 93 -3.01 12.57 -15.44
C THR A 93 -1.48 12.50 -15.38
N THR A 94 -0.86 13.41 -14.66
CA THR A 94 0.59 13.44 -14.53
C THR A 94 1.10 12.22 -13.80
N ASP A 95 0.47 11.85 -12.69
CA ASP A 95 0.84 10.65 -11.94
C ASP A 95 0.68 9.41 -12.82
N PHE A 96 -0.42 9.35 -13.56
CA PHE A 96 -0.70 8.23 -14.44
C PHE A 96 0.38 8.09 -15.52
N GLU A 97 0.75 9.19 -16.17
CA GLU A 97 1.78 9.16 -17.20
C GLU A 97 3.14 8.73 -16.67
N TYR A 98 3.50 9.21 -15.49
CA TYR A 98 4.74 8.83 -14.85
C TYR A 98 4.79 7.33 -14.59
N GLU A 99 3.74 6.78 -14.03
CA GLU A 99 3.70 5.35 -13.72
C GLU A 99 3.70 4.49 -14.97
N ARG A 100 3.03 4.93 -16.03
CA ARG A 100 3.07 4.24 -17.32
C ARG A 100 4.49 4.14 -17.84
N THR A 101 5.23 5.23 -17.75
CA THR A 101 6.61 5.28 -18.23
C THR A 101 7.48 4.28 -17.49
N MET A 102 7.32 4.20 -16.17
CA MET A 102 8.14 3.32 -15.35
C MET A 102 7.79 1.85 -15.53
N GLU A 103 6.50 1.55 -15.58
CA GLU A 103 6.03 0.18 -15.52
C GLU A 103 5.50 -0.35 -16.84
N ALA A 104 5.41 0.52 -17.82
CA ALA A 104 4.84 0.17 -19.13
C ALA A 104 3.42 -0.39 -19.00
N THR A 105 2.66 0.07 -18.02
CA THR A 105 1.30 -0.37 -17.77
C THR A 105 0.45 0.79 -17.31
N ASN A 106 -0.85 0.69 -17.55
CA ASN A 106 -1.83 1.70 -17.15
C ASN A 106 -2.54 1.32 -15.85
N HIS A 107 -2.19 0.20 -15.26
CA HIS A 107 -2.89 -0.29 -14.09
C HIS A 107 -2.39 0.34 -12.82
N ARG A 108 -3.26 0.46 -11.83
CA ARG A 108 -2.90 0.93 -10.50
C ARG A 108 -2.21 -0.16 -9.68
N ILE A 109 -2.30 -1.41 -10.15
CA ILE A 109 -1.75 -2.57 -9.46
C ILE A 109 -0.74 -3.21 -10.39
N TYR A 110 0.48 -3.37 -9.88
CA TYR A 110 1.58 -3.93 -10.66
C TYR A 110 2.00 -5.26 -10.07
N CYS A 111 2.12 -6.27 -10.93
CA CYS A 111 2.64 -7.55 -10.49
C CYS A 111 4.15 -7.49 -10.34
N LEU A 112 4.66 -8.16 -9.31
CA LEU A 112 6.10 -8.32 -9.10
C LEU A 112 6.53 -9.62 -9.78
N LEU A 113 7.58 -9.54 -10.54
CA LEU A 113 8.10 -10.70 -11.26
C LEU A 113 9.40 -11.17 -10.66
#